data_c475aa9f0c87bb48abd79691ae3db1cd
#
_entry.id   c475aa9f0c87bb48abd79691ae3db1cd
#
_cell.length_a   1.000
_cell.length_b   1.000
_cell.length_c   1.000
_cell.angle_alpha   90.00
_cell.angle_beta   90.00
_cell.angle_gamma   90.00
#
_symmetry.space_group_name_H-M   'P 1'
#
loop_
_entity.id
_entity.type
_entity.pdbx_description
1 polymer ?
#
loop_
_entity_poly.entity_id
_entity_poly.type
_entity_poly.pdbx_seq_one_letter_code
_entity_poly.pdbx_strand_id
1 'polypeptide(L)'
;MNRRDPVPSVATGSTPGRAMLYDMASSSLLPDSFLFGVATAGFQIEGGYNGPAEPANNWAPWESEGRVEPSGSATLFFENYESQLDRAQQIGLTSFRLSLEWTRIEPTRGARDENAVATYRKILQAIRSRNMEPVVTLHHFTHPSWLGIEPWRDSANAALLATWMEHAVELFGDLVTKWVTINEPNILSVNSFLTGLFPPGRLLDTNGVATTFDTLLAAHVLGYNGIKALQPESVVTTNPYTLSIYELDQIATDLLVSREHGIDDADLVSYLLEQRRAHYSFLGDGGPGRRGTLERFLRRIAASQFPTAESLKETRKVLAQSSHDRHLDVIAVDHYAPIAASHLVVPGRQSAGGRWWNPGRALWDDEPDPAMFLKVLEEAGRYQRPVWVLENGMSNRVRRGRSYGRMDGMQRPRYLAEHLGAVVSAIRNGVDVQGFWHWTLIDNYEWGSYEPRFGLFGMERERGLRVTQHDSLGDDAAGAFQRIIAGLHQGDSSVIVEPSMHT
;
A
#
# COMPACT_ATOMS: atom_id res chain seq x y z
N MET A 1 16.29 22.58 42.47
CA MET A 1 16.91 22.98 41.20
C MET A 1 17.70 21.77 40.70
N ASN A 2 17.03 20.83 40.09
CA ASN A 2 17.64 19.70 39.40
C ASN A 2 17.68 20.04 37.92
N ARG A 3 18.87 20.24 37.40
CA ARG A 3 19.12 20.30 35.94
C ARG A 3 18.89 18.90 35.41
N ARG A 4 17.86 18.72 34.60
CA ARG A 4 17.67 17.54 33.76
C ARG A 4 18.66 17.66 32.59
N ASP A 5 19.45 16.62 32.37
CA ASP A 5 20.27 16.49 31.17
C ASP A 5 19.39 16.45 29.92
N PRO A 6 19.83 16.99 28.78
CA PRO A 6 19.06 16.98 27.55
C PRO A 6 18.93 15.54 27.04
N VAL A 7 17.72 15.19 26.62
CA VAL A 7 17.41 13.95 25.90
C VAL A 7 18.41 13.82 24.75
N PRO A 8 19.04 12.64 24.53
CA PRO A 8 20.00 12.48 23.46
C PRO A 8 19.31 12.71 22.12
N SER A 9 19.72 13.74 21.41
CA SER A 9 19.42 13.87 19.99
C SER A 9 19.95 12.60 19.31
N VAL A 10 19.12 11.90 18.54
CA VAL A 10 19.59 10.87 17.62
C VAL A 10 20.65 11.54 16.75
N ALA A 11 21.88 11.22 17.05
CA ALA A 11 23.02 11.87 16.47
C ALA A 11 22.96 11.67 14.95
N THR A 12 22.97 12.78 14.23
CA THR A 12 23.48 12.84 12.85
C THR A 12 25.00 12.63 12.87
N GLY A 13 25.42 11.62 13.58
CA GLY A 13 26.79 11.12 13.60
C GLY A 13 26.87 10.00 12.59
N SER A 14 27.48 10.29 11.45
CA SER A 14 27.98 9.33 10.49
C SER A 14 28.98 8.39 11.18
N THR A 15 28.46 7.44 11.94
CA THR A 15 29.16 6.18 12.13
C THR A 15 28.88 5.40 10.85
N PRO A 16 29.89 4.95 10.08
CA PRO A 16 29.62 4.10 8.94
C PRO A 16 28.97 2.85 9.51
N GLY A 17 27.62 2.81 9.39
CA GLY A 17 26.88 1.58 9.55
C GLY A 17 27.61 0.59 8.69
N ARG A 18 27.76 -0.62 9.19
CA ARG A 18 28.34 -1.76 8.52
C ARG A 18 27.72 -1.81 7.13
N ALA A 19 28.39 -1.17 6.14
CA ALA A 19 28.04 -1.32 4.74
C ALA A 19 27.96 -2.82 4.55
N MET A 20 26.78 -3.35 4.25
CA MET A 20 26.67 -4.69 3.72
C MET A 20 27.58 -4.64 2.50
N LEU A 21 28.77 -5.25 2.64
CA LEU A 21 29.66 -5.52 1.53
C LEU A 21 28.85 -6.47 0.65
N TYR A 22 28.09 -5.89 -0.31
CA TYR A 22 27.60 -6.67 -1.42
C TYR A 22 28.82 -7.36 -1.99
N ASP A 23 28.78 -8.67 -2.01
CA ASP A 23 29.83 -9.47 -2.59
C ASP A 23 29.98 -9.00 -4.05
N MET A 24 31.05 -8.28 -4.36
CA MET A 24 31.33 -7.77 -5.71
C MET A 24 31.56 -8.89 -6.74
N ALA A 25 31.33 -10.15 -6.36
CA ALA A 25 31.32 -11.30 -7.25
C ALA A 25 29.91 -11.55 -7.87
N SER A 26 28.81 -10.96 -7.36
CA SER A 26 27.48 -11.06 -7.99
C SER A 26 27.38 -10.06 -9.14
N SER A 27 27.05 -10.53 -10.33
CA SER A 27 26.74 -9.68 -11.48
C SER A 27 25.36 -9.00 -11.34
N SER A 28 24.55 -9.38 -10.38
CA SER A 28 23.19 -8.85 -10.16
C SER A 28 23.20 -7.42 -9.58
N LEU A 29 22.27 -6.58 -10.03
CA LEU A 29 22.02 -5.24 -9.47
C LEU A 29 21.14 -5.26 -8.21
N LEU A 30 20.60 -6.42 -7.86
CA LEU A 30 19.69 -6.63 -6.75
C LEU A 30 20.19 -7.78 -5.86
N PRO A 31 19.78 -7.84 -4.58
CA PRO A 31 19.98 -9.02 -3.74
C PRO A 31 19.39 -10.28 -4.36
N ASP A 32 20.03 -11.44 -4.19
CA ASP A 32 19.51 -12.74 -4.69
C ASP A 32 18.13 -13.07 -4.12
N SER A 33 17.83 -12.59 -2.92
CA SER A 33 16.54 -12.76 -2.24
C SER A 33 15.47 -11.76 -2.63
N PHE A 34 15.74 -10.86 -3.60
CA PHE A 34 14.81 -9.81 -4.00
C PHE A 34 13.53 -10.41 -4.62
N LEU A 35 12.37 -9.99 -4.13
CA LEU A 35 11.08 -10.49 -4.58
C LEU A 35 10.49 -9.57 -5.65
N PHE A 36 10.24 -10.11 -6.84
CA PHE A 36 9.42 -9.47 -7.85
C PHE A 36 8.01 -10.02 -7.81
N GLY A 37 7.03 -9.15 -7.65
CA GLY A 37 5.65 -9.57 -7.56
C GLY A 37 4.67 -8.65 -8.26
N VAL A 38 3.42 -9.06 -8.17
CA VAL A 38 2.24 -8.21 -8.41
C VAL A 38 1.41 -8.17 -7.13
N ALA A 39 0.73 -7.04 -6.92
CA ALA A 39 -0.23 -6.88 -5.84
C ALA A 39 -1.66 -6.93 -6.39
N THR A 40 -2.55 -7.51 -5.60
CA THR A 40 -3.98 -7.63 -5.88
C THR A 40 -4.79 -7.53 -4.60
N ALA A 41 -6.10 -7.22 -4.70
CA ALA A 41 -7.06 -7.31 -3.60
C ALA A 41 -8.23 -8.22 -3.98
N GLY A 42 -8.66 -9.07 -3.05
CA GLY A 42 -9.67 -10.09 -3.30
C GLY A 42 -10.96 -9.52 -3.89
N PHE A 43 -11.54 -8.50 -3.25
CA PHE A 43 -12.76 -7.87 -3.76
C PHE A 43 -12.63 -7.32 -5.19
N GLN A 44 -11.43 -6.86 -5.57
CA GLN A 44 -11.18 -6.30 -6.89
C GLN A 44 -10.99 -7.36 -7.99
N ILE A 45 -10.58 -8.58 -7.63
CA ILE A 45 -10.23 -9.60 -8.64
C ILE A 45 -11.08 -10.88 -8.58
N GLU A 46 -11.63 -11.24 -7.43
CA GLU A 46 -12.23 -12.56 -7.24
C GLU A 46 -13.58 -12.71 -7.94
N GLY A 47 -14.46 -11.70 -7.84
CA GLY A 47 -15.86 -11.79 -8.27
C GLY A 47 -16.76 -12.54 -7.29
N GLY A 48 -18.07 -12.48 -7.51
CA GLY A 48 -19.04 -13.19 -6.67
C GLY A 48 -19.27 -12.57 -5.30
N TYR A 49 -19.49 -11.26 -5.26
CA TYR A 49 -19.83 -10.49 -4.06
C TYR A 49 -21.09 -9.65 -4.28
N ASN A 50 -21.83 -9.43 -3.20
CA ASN A 50 -22.92 -8.47 -3.10
C ASN A 50 -24.16 -8.79 -3.95
N GLY A 51 -24.15 -9.88 -4.71
CA GLY A 51 -25.31 -10.38 -5.47
C GLY A 51 -26.23 -11.26 -4.64
N PRO A 52 -27.37 -11.73 -5.22
CA PRO A 52 -28.26 -12.66 -4.58
C PRO A 52 -27.55 -13.97 -4.18
N ALA A 53 -27.60 -14.31 -2.90
CA ALA A 53 -26.92 -15.47 -2.32
C ALA A 53 -25.39 -15.44 -2.32
N GLU A 54 -24.79 -14.31 -2.64
CA GLU A 54 -23.36 -14.07 -2.54
C GLU A 54 -23.01 -13.41 -1.20
N PRO A 55 -21.77 -13.59 -0.68
CA PRO A 55 -21.35 -12.93 0.55
C PRO A 55 -21.35 -11.40 0.37
N ALA A 56 -21.98 -10.71 1.31
CA ALA A 56 -22.12 -9.26 1.28
C ALA A 56 -21.08 -8.57 2.15
N ASN A 57 -20.37 -7.60 1.58
CA ASN A 57 -19.42 -6.74 2.28
C ASN A 57 -19.99 -5.31 2.47
N ASN A 58 -19.17 -4.43 3.02
CA ASN A 58 -19.52 -3.02 3.26
C ASN A 58 -19.82 -2.21 1.98
N TRP A 59 -19.50 -2.69 0.79
CA TRP A 59 -19.83 -2.04 -0.51
C TRP A 59 -21.23 -2.42 -1.01
N ALA A 60 -21.85 -3.48 -0.48
CA ALA A 60 -23.14 -3.96 -0.93
C ALA A 60 -24.25 -2.87 -0.98
N PRO A 61 -24.38 -1.97 0.01
CA PRO A 61 -25.35 -0.88 -0.09
C PRO A 61 -25.09 0.05 -1.26
N TRP A 62 -23.82 0.38 -1.55
CA TRP A 62 -23.48 1.30 -2.63
C TRP A 62 -23.70 0.70 -4.00
N GLU A 63 -23.39 -0.57 -4.19
CA GLU A 63 -23.69 -1.30 -5.42
C GLU A 63 -25.22 -1.39 -5.66
N SER A 64 -25.98 -1.77 -4.63
CA SER A 64 -27.45 -1.91 -4.73
C SER A 64 -28.19 -0.58 -4.97
N GLU A 65 -27.64 0.52 -4.43
CA GLU A 65 -28.16 1.89 -4.64
C GLU A 65 -27.69 2.50 -5.98
N GLY A 66 -26.82 1.83 -6.74
CA GLY A 66 -26.26 2.34 -7.99
C GLY A 66 -25.31 3.54 -7.81
N ARG A 67 -24.72 3.69 -6.62
CA ARG A 67 -23.73 4.74 -6.33
C ARG A 67 -22.39 4.46 -6.98
N VAL A 68 -22.09 3.20 -7.19
CA VAL A 68 -20.88 2.70 -7.84
C VAL A 68 -21.24 1.63 -8.87
N GLU A 69 -20.35 1.37 -9.80
CA GLU A 69 -20.46 0.23 -10.70
C GLU A 69 -20.29 -1.07 -9.88
N PRO A 70 -21.17 -2.10 -10.06
CA PRO A 70 -21.02 -3.36 -9.33
C PRO A 70 -19.71 -4.06 -9.64
N SER A 71 -19.09 -4.66 -8.61
CA SER A 71 -17.87 -5.47 -8.75
C SER A 71 -18.11 -6.71 -9.63
N GLY A 72 -19.28 -7.35 -9.48
CA GLY A 72 -19.74 -8.45 -10.31
C GLY A 72 -18.73 -9.59 -10.42
N SER A 73 -18.36 -9.96 -11.64
CA SER A 73 -17.41 -11.06 -11.87
C SER A 73 -15.94 -10.69 -11.67
N ALA A 74 -15.62 -9.41 -11.52
CA ALA A 74 -14.24 -8.92 -11.44
C ALA A 74 -13.33 -9.53 -12.52
N THR A 75 -12.27 -10.25 -12.17
CA THR A 75 -11.44 -11.04 -13.10
C THR A 75 -11.71 -12.55 -13.00
N LEU A 76 -12.70 -12.97 -12.22
CA LEU A 76 -12.98 -14.36 -11.86
C LEU A 76 -11.76 -15.08 -11.24
N PHE A 77 -10.95 -14.37 -10.47
CA PHE A 77 -9.73 -14.94 -9.90
C PHE A 77 -10.05 -16.12 -8.98
N PHE A 78 -11.11 -16.05 -8.18
CA PHE A 78 -11.46 -17.12 -7.24
C PHE A 78 -11.74 -18.48 -7.91
N GLU A 79 -12.24 -18.45 -9.15
CA GLU A 79 -12.52 -19.63 -9.94
C GLU A 79 -11.39 -19.99 -10.92
N ASN A 80 -10.72 -18.97 -11.50
CA ASN A 80 -9.77 -19.10 -12.59
C ASN A 80 -8.32 -18.73 -12.20
N TYR A 81 -7.98 -18.83 -10.89
CA TYR A 81 -6.67 -18.44 -10.37
C TYR A 81 -5.48 -19.14 -11.07
N GLU A 82 -5.62 -20.38 -11.48
CA GLU A 82 -4.55 -21.15 -12.13
C GLU A 82 -4.00 -20.41 -13.35
N SER A 83 -4.88 -20.01 -14.28
CA SER A 83 -4.48 -19.34 -15.51
C SER A 83 -3.87 -17.95 -15.26
N GLN A 84 -4.28 -17.25 -14.20
CA GLN A 84 -3.75 -15.95 -13.84
C GLN A 84 -2.38 -16.09 -13.16
N LEU A 85 -2.21 -17.10 -12.30
CA LEU A 85 -0.92 -17.44 -11.68
C LEU A 85 0.10 -17.95 -12.70
N ASP A 86 -0.34 -18.68 -13.74
CA ASP A 86 0.53 -19.08 -14.85
C ASP A 86 1.10 -17.87 -15.60
N ARG A 87 0.30 -16.82 -15.82
CA ARG A 87 0.77 -15.57 -16.41
C ARG A 87 1.80 -14.86 -15.54
N ALA A 88 1.58 -14.83 -14.21
CA ALA A 88 2.53 -14.27 -13.27
C ALA A 88 3.87 -15.04 -13.31
N GLN A 89 3.84 -16.36 -13.30
CA GLN A 89 5.02 -17.19 -13.41
C GLN A 89 5.76 -17.00 -14.74
N GLN A 90 5.03 -16.93 -15.87
CA GLN A 90 5.60 -16.77 -17.21
C GLN A 90 6.41 -15.50 -17.38
N ILE A 91 6.06 -14.43 -16.69
CA ILE A 91 6.81 -13.16 -16.72
C ILE A 91 7.91 -13.09 -15.66
N GLY A 92 8.20 -14.19 -14.97
CA GLY A 92 9.32 -14.31 -14.04
C GLY A 92 9.05 -13.79 -12.63
N LEU A 93 7.78 -13.65 -12.21
CA LEU A 93 7.49 -13.24 -10.84
C LEU A 93 7.84 -14.32 -9.84
N THR A 94 8.39 -13.89 -8.71
CA THR A 94 8.80 -14.75 -7.58
C THR A 94 7.89 -14.56 -6.36
N SER A 95 6.91 -13.63 -6.43
CA SER A 95 5.94 -13.38 -5.36
C SER A 95 4.58 -13.00 -5.94
N PHE A 96 3.53 -13.28 -5.17
CA PHE A 96 2.17 -12.88 -5.47
C PHE A 96 1.49 -12.36 -4.20
N ARG A 97 1.10 -11.07 -4.20
CA ARG A 97 0.35 -10.49 -3.09
C ARG A 97 -1.14 -10.53 -3.39
N LEU A 98 -1.91 -11.07 -2.43
CA LEU A 98 -3.37 -11.13 -2.48
C LEU A 98 -3.97 -10.80 -1.12
N SER A 99 -5.24 -10.41 -1.05
CA SER A 99 -5.96 -10.33 0.21
C SER A 99 -6.88 -11.55 0.40
N LEU A 100 -7.09 -11.90 1.67
CA LEU A 100 -8.16 -12.83 2.05
C LEU A 100 -9.43 -12.00 2.32
N GLU A 101 -10.52 -12.37 1.67
CA GLU A 101 -11.79 -11.70 1.92
C GLU A 101 -12.49 -12.31 3.14
N TRP A 102 -12.45 -11.56 4.26
CA TRP A 102 -13.12 -11.95 5.49
C TRP A 102 -14.61 -12.26 5.27
N THR A 103 -15.27 -11.43 4.47
CA THR A 103 -16.66 -11.63 4.04
C THR A 103 -16.92 -13.00 3.43
N ARG A 104 -15.97 -13.54 2.65
CA ARG A 104 -16.11 -14.84 2.00
C ARG A 104 -15.91 -15.98 2.99
N ILE A 105 -14.96 -15.83 3.89
CA ILE A 105 -14.62 -16.85 4.89
C ILE A 105 -15.67 -16.87 6.02
N GLU A 106 -16.17 -15.71 6.42
CA GLU A 106 -17.18 -15.57 7.49
C GLU A 106 -18.34 -14.69 7.01
N PRO A 107 -19.19 -15.20 6.11
CA PRO A 107 -20.30 -14.43 5.52
C PRO A 107 -21.38 -14.05 6.55
N THR A 108 -21.49 -14.80 7.61
CA THR A 108 -22.36 -14.54 8.77
C THR A 108 -21.53 -14.67 10.03
N ARG A 109 -21.74 -13.81 11.00
CA ARG A 109 -20.96 -13.77 12.25
C ARG A 109 -20.89 -15.13 12.93
N GLY A 110 -19.67 -15.64 13.12
CA GLY A 110 -19.39 -16.94 13.72
C GLY A 110 -19.65 -18.15 12.81
N ALA A 111 -20.06 -17.95 11.56
CA ALA A 111 -20.30 -19.04 10.59
C ALA A 111 -19.23 -19.04 9.51
N ARG A 112 -18.29 -19.98 9.60
CA ARG A 112 -17.20 -20.15 8.64
C ARG A 112 -17.65 -20.93 7.42
N ASP A 113 -17.32 -20.45 6.22
CA ASP A 113 -17.49 -21.18 4.97
C ASP A 113 -16.25 -22.04 4.67
N GLU A 114 -16.37 -23.34 4.92
CA GLU A 114 -15.30 -24.31 4.71
C GLU A 114 -14.91 -24.46 3.23
N ASN A 115 -15.82 -24.20 2.29
CA ASN A 115 -15.50 -24.23 0.86
C ASN A 115 -14.63 -23.05 0.46
N ALA A 116 -14.91 -21.87 1.03
CA ALA A 116 -14.07 -20.69 0.85
C ALA A 116 -12.66 -20.94 1.41
N VAL A 117 -12.55 -21.46 2.62
CA VAL A 117 -11.28 -21.85 3.23
C VAL A 117 -10.51 -22.84 2.35
N ALA A 118 -11.18 -23.92 1.90
CA ALA A 118 -10.55 -24.91 1.04
C ALA A 118 -10.08 -24.33 -0.30
N THR A 119 -10.80 -23.36 -0.86
CA THR A 119 -10.43 -22.71 -2.11
C THR A 119 -9.22 -21.78 -1.91
N TYR A 120 -9.19 -20.96 -0.86
CA TYR A 120 -8.01 -20.15 -0.55
C TYR A 120 -6.77 -21.01 -0.29
N ARG A 121 -6.90 -22.17 0.38
CA ARG A 121 -5.79 -23.11 0.53
C ARG A 121 -5.25 -23.59 -0.82
N LYS A 122 -6.14 -23.92 -1.78
CA LYS A 122 -5.74 -24.30 -3.14
C LYS A 122 -5.03 -23.16 -3.87
N ILE A 123 -5.53 -21.92 -3.75
CA ILE A 123 -4.89 -20.73 -4.33
C ILE A 123 -3.47 -20.55 -3.76
N LEU A 124 -3.30 -20.62 -2.45
CA LEU A 124 -2.00 -20.46 -1.80
C LEU A 124 -1.04 -21.61 -2.18
N GLN A 125 -1.52 -22.85 -2.26
CA GLN A 125 -0.75 -23.98 -2.77
C GLN A 125 -0.34 -23.80 -4.23
N ALA A 126 -1.24 -23.27 -5.08
CA ALA A 126 -0.95 -23.00 -6.48
C ALA A 126 0.11 -21.89 -6.66
N ILE A 127 0.12 -20.86 -5.80
CA ILE A 127 1.18 -19.85 -5.77
C ILE A 127 2.53 -20.52 -5.44
N ARG A 128 2.58 -21.29 -4.36
CA ARG A 128 3.82 -21.97 -3.94
C ARG A 128 4.31 -23.01 -4.95
N SER A 129 3.43 -23.75 -5.60
CA SER A 129 3.81 -24.74 -6.62
C SER A 129 4.47 -24.13 -7.85
N ARG A 130 4.29 -22.81 -8.04
CA ARG A 130 4.93 -22.01 -9.10
C ARG A 130 6.20 -21.31 -8.63
N ASN A 131 6.73 -21.69 -7.45
CA ASN A 131 7.90 -21.06 -6.82
C ASN A 131 7.70 -19.56 -6.56
N MET A 132 6.46 -19.14 -6.34
CA MET A 132 6.14 -17.79 -5.90
C MET A 132 5.87 -17.76 -4.40
N GLU A 133 6.35 -16.71 -3.73
CA GLU A 133 6.09 -16.46 -2.32
C GLU A 133 4.74 -15.75 -2.15
N PRO A 134 3.76 -16.31 -1.42
CA PRO A 134 2.53 -15.61 -1.11
C PRO A 134 2.77 -14.52 -0.05
N VAL A 135 2.36 -13.29 -0.35
CA VAL A 135 2.22 -12.19 0.62
C VAL A 135 0.73 -11.96 0.81
N VAL A 136 0.23 -12.13 2.03
CA VAL A 136 -1.20 -12.13 2.29
C VAL A 136 -1.64 -10.92 3.10
N THR A 137 -2.57 -10.16 2.55
CA THR A 137 -3.23 -9.03 3.21
C THR A 137 -4.50 -9.51 3.92
N LEU A 138 -4.66 -9.15 5.20
CA LEU A 138 -5.75 -9.63 6.04
C LEU A 138 -6.97 -8.69 6.06
N HIS A 139 -6.76 -7.40 5.77
CA HIS A 139 -7.82 -6.42 5.59
C HIS A 139 -7.46 -5.45 4.47
N HIS A 140 -8.22 -5.50 3.38
CA HIS A 140 -8.01 -4.63 2.20
C HIS A 140 -9.32 -3.90 1.87
N PHE A 141 -9.69 -2.91 2.72
CA PHE A 141 -10.83 -2.00 2.63
C PHE A 141 -12.22 -2.64 2.77
N THR A 142 -12.30 -3.95 2.70
CA THR A 142 -13.56 -4.70 2.80
C THR A 142 -13.69 -5.43 4.13
N HIS A 143 -14.92 -5.53 4.61
CA HIS A 143 -15.28 -6.31 5.79
C HIS A 143 -16.71 -6.85 5.63
N PRO A 144 -17.06 -7.93 6.36
CA PRO A 144 -18.42 -8.49 6.29
C PRO A 144 -19.51 -7.46 6.65
N SER A 145 -20.60 -7.48 5.90
CA SER A 145 -21.74 -6.56 6.10
C SER A 145 -22.35 -6.62 7.50
N TRP A 146 -22.22 -7.77 8.20
CA TRP A 146 -22.71 -7.92 9.57
C TRP A 146 -21.94 -7.07 10.60
N LEU A 147 -20.77 -6.52 10.27
CA LEU A 147 -20.06 -5.52 11.07
C LEU A 147 -20.68 -4.11 10.99
N GLY A 148 -21.58 -3.88 10.03
CA GLY A 148 -22.11 -2.56 9.72
C GLY A 148 -21.22 -1.76 8.79
N ILE A 149 -21.57 -0.50 8.55
CA ILE A 149 -20.92 0.34 7.53
C ILE A 149 -19.81 1.23 8.09
N GLU A 150 -19.76 1.46 9.38
CA GLU A 150 -18.77 2.31 10.08
C GLU A 150 -18.10 1.59 11.28
N PRO A 151 -17.67 0.30 11.14
CA PRO A 151 -17.25 -0.46 12.32
C PRO A 151 -16.01 0.12 13.00
N TRP A 152 -15.12 0.75 12.23
CA TRP A 152 -13.84 1.27 12.73
C TRP A 152 -13.96 2.60 13.48
N ARG A 153 -15.16 3.16 13.60
CA ARG A 153 -15.43 4.27 14.54
C ARG A 153 -15.56 3.82 16.00
N ASP A 154 -15.77 2.55 16.21
CA ASP A 154 -15.77 1.95 17.54
C ASP A 154 -14.43 1.25 17.78
N SER A 155 -13.62 1.81 18.68
CA SER A 155 -12.30 1.27 19.01
C SER A 155 -12.34 -0.15 19.59
N ALA A 156 -13.48 -0.60 20.15
CA ALA A 156 -13.66 -1.99 20.59
C ALA A 156 -13.51 -2.99 19.43
N ASN A 157 -13.79 -2.58 18.20
CA ASN A 157 -13.64 -3.43 17.01
C ASN A 157 -12.17 -3.65 16.59
N ALA A 158 -11.22 -2.95 17.19
CA ALA A 158 -9.79 -3.25 16.99
C ALA A 158 -9.45 -4.70 17.40
N ALA A 159 -9.97 -5.14 18.57
CA ALA A 159 -9.78 -6.52 19.03
C ALA A 159 -10.47 -7.55 18.12
N LEU A 160 -11.64 -7.19 17.57
CA LEU A 160 -12.36 -8.07 16.65
C LEU A 160 -11.61 -8.27 15.34
N LEU A 161 -11.01 -7.19 14.78
CA LEU A 161 -10.17 -7.29 13.60
C LEU A 161 -8.88 -8.09 13.87
N ALA A 162 -8.27 -7.92 15.04
CA ALA A 162 -7.11 -8.72 15.45
C ALA A 162 -7.47 -10.22 15.58
N THR A 163 -8.63 -10.56 16.15
CA THR A 163 -9.13 -11.95 16.20
C THR A 163 -9.30 -12.55 14.80
N TRP A 164 -9.82 -11.77 13.84
CA TRP A 164 -9.86 -12.21 12.44
C TRP A 164 -8.45 -12.52 11.89
N MET A 165 -7.47 -11.67 12.19
CA MET A 165 -6.07 -11.88 11.74
C MET A 165 -5.49 -13.17 12.32
N GLU A 166 -5.73 -13.45 13.61
CA GLU A 166 -5.33 -14.70 14.28
C GLU A 166 -5.99 -15.91 13.63
N HIS A 167 -7.29 -15.87 13.39
CA HIS A 167 -8.01 -16.96 12.69
C HIS A 167 -7.45 -17.21 11.29
N ALA A 168 -7.09 -16.16 10.54
CA ALA A 168 -6.49 -16.33 9.24
C ALA A 168 -5.12 -17.04 9.31
N VAL A 169 -4.31 -16.73 10.32
CA VAL A 169 -3.01 -17.41 10.54
C VAL A 169 -3.24 -18.87 10.97
N GLU A 170 -4.21 -19.17 11.81
CA GLU A 170 -4.57 -20.55 12.17
C GLU A 170 -4.98 -21.37 10.93
N LEU A 171 -5.71 -20.76 9.98
CA LEU A 171 -6.21 -21.43 8.77
C LEU A 171 -5.15 -21.60 7.68
N PHE A 172 -4.18 -20.70 7.59
CA PHE A 172 -3.29 -20.60 6.42
C PHE A 172 -1.79 -20.49 6.77
N GLY A 173 -1.43 -20.45 8.05
CA GLY A 173 -0.04 -20.21 8.50
C GLY A 173 0.93 -21.31 8.10
N ASP A 174 0.47 -22.51 7.74
CA ASP A 174 1.30 -23.57 7.15
C ASP A 174 1.71 -23.27 5.69
N LEU A 175 1.01 -22.34 5.01
CA LEU A 175 1.24 -21.95 3.63
C LEU A 175 1.78 -20.51 3.49
N VAL A 176 1.61 -19.68 4.51
CA VAL A 176 1.93 -18.23 4.48
C VAL A 176 2.79 -17.87 5.68
N THR A 177 3.86 -17.12 5.42
CA THR A 177 4.75 -16.55 6.46
C THR A 177 4.92 -15.04 6.35
N LYS A 178 4.28 -14.40 5.36
CA LYS A 178 4.37 -12.98 5.10
C LYS A 178 2.98 -12.36 5.12
N TRP A 179 2.72 -11.55 6.14
CA TRP A 179 1.40 -11.02 6.45
C TRP A 179 1.39 -9.50 6.40
N VAL A 180 0.44 -8.95 5.68
CA VAL A 180 0.07 -7.54 5.75
C VAL A 180 -1.25 -7.46 6.52
N THR A 181 -1.23 -6.89 7.70
CA THR A 181 -2.41 -6.87 8.57
C THR A 181 -3.53 -6.03 7.97
N ILE A 182 -3.21 -4.79 7.59
CA ILE A 182 -4.17 -3.81 7.04
C ILE A 182 -3.50 -3.07 5.90
N ASN A 183 -4.15 -3.11 4.73
CA ASN A 183 -3.78 -2.27 3.60
C ASN A 183 -4.20 -0.82 3.84
N GLU A 184 -3.29 0.11 3.65
CA GLU A 184 -3.50 1.55 3.60
C GLU A 184 -4.54 2.07 4.62
N PRO A 185 -4.31 1.91 5.93
CA PRO A 185 -5.27 2.35 6.95
C PRO A 185 -5.58 3.85 6.86
N ASN A 186 -4.65 4.64 6.36
CA ASN A 186 -4.80 6.06 6.09
C ASN A 186 -5.78 6.34 4.93
N ILE A 187 -5.66 5.62 3.81
CA ILE A 187 -6.56 5.79 2.64
C ILE A 187 -7.98 5.34 2.99
N LEU A 188 -8.13 4.21 3.68
CA LEU A 188 -9.45 3.79 4.14
C LEU A 188 -10.11 4.88 4.99
N SER A 189 -9.38 5.45 5.96
CA SER A 189 -9.89 6.50 6.84
C SER A 189 -10.23 7.79 6.07
N VAL A 190 -9.33 8.23 5.19
CA VAL A 190 -9.51 9.45 4.38
C VAL A 190 -10.66 9.28 3.39
N ASN A 191 -10.71 8.18 2.65
CA ASN A 191 -11.72 7.98 1.62
C ASN A 191 -13.12 7.71 2.20
N SER A 192 -13.20 7.13 3.38
CA SER A 192 -14.48 6.90 4.06
C SER A 192 -15.05 8.17 4.71
N PHE A 193 -14.19 9.06 5.26
CA PHE A 193 -14.65 10.12 6.14
C PHE A 193 -14.26 11.55 5.71
N LEU A 194 -13.23 11.73 4.87
CA LEU A 194 -12.85 13.05 4.38
C LEU A 194 -13.37 13.32 2.97
N THR A 195 -13.11 12.40 2.03
CA THR A 195 -13.44 12.56 0.61
C THR A 195 -14.79 11.94 0.23
N GLY A 196 -15.28 10.99 1.03
CA GLY A 196 -16.53 10.29 0.76
C GLY A 196 -16.49 9.33 -0.43
N LEU A 197 -15.29 8.91 -0.85
CA LEU A 197 -15.10 8.01 -2.00
C LEU A 197 -15.34 6.54 -1.66
N PHE A 198 -15.26 6.16 -0.39
CA PHE A 198 -15.52 4.81 0.11
C PHE A 198 -16.72 4.80 1.08
N PRO A 199 -17.42 3.67 1.26
CA PRO A 199 -18.40 3.54 2.33
C PRO A 199 -17.80 3.93 3.69
N PRO A 200 -18.51 4.68 4.53
CA PRO A 200 -19.91 5.14 4.45
C PRO A 200 -20.15 6.41 3.60
N GLY A 201 -19.12 7.01 3.02
CA GLY A 201 -19.26 8.20 2.17
C GLY A 201 -19.46 9.50 2.92
N ARG A 202 -18.83 9.65 4.08
CA ARG A 202 -18.84 10.89 4.84
C ARG A 202 -17.91 11.92 4.20
N LEU A 203 -18.29 13.19 4.26
CA LEU A 203 -17.49 14.30 3.74
C LEU A 203 -17.00 15.15 4.89
N LEU A 204 -15.72 15.51 4.89
CA LEU A 204 -15.08 16.45 5.84
C LEU A 204 -15.27 16.05 7.32
N ASP A 205 -15.49 14.77 7.62
CA ASP A 205 -15.57 14.24 8.99
C ASP A 205 -14.16 13.90 9.49
N THR A 206 -13.39 14.90 9.90
CA THR A 206 -12.02 14.75 10.39
C THR A 206 -11.93 13.92 11.67
N ASN A 207 -12.96 13.94 12.50
CA ASN A 207 -13.06 13.06 13.67
C ASN A 207 -13.22 11.59 13.25
N GLY A 208 -14.03 11.32 12.23
CA GLY A 208 -14.16 9.99 11.64
C GLY A 208 -12.83 9.48 11.07
N VAL A 209 -12.06 10.35 10.38
CA VAL A 209 -10.70 10.01 9.93
C VAL A 209 -9.82 9.62 11.11
N ALA A 210 -9.72 10.47 12.14
CA ALA A 210 -8.84 10.24 13.27
C ALA A 210 -9.21 8.96 14.05
N THR A 211 -10.50 8.77 14.34
CA THR A 211 -10.97 7.61 15.11
C THR A 211 -10.77 6.31 14.34
N THR A 212 -11.12 6.30 13.05
CA THR A 212 -10.94 5.11 12.20
C THR A 212 -9.45 4.75 12.06
N PHE A 213 -8.60 5.73 11.83
CA PHE A 213 -7.16 5.52 11.70
C PHE A 213 -6.56 4.96 13.00
N ASP A 214 -6.93 5.53 14.16
CA ASP A 214 -6.49 5.05 15.47
C ASP A 214 -6.96 3.60 15.73
N THR A 215 -8.23 3.28 15.44
CA THR A 215 -8.77 1.93 15.60
C THR A 215 -8.03 0.90 14.74
N LEU A 216 -7.73 1.25 13.48
CA LEU A 216 -7.01 0.36 12.56
C LEU A 216 -5.55 0.15 12.98
N LEU A 217 -4.86 1.20 13.44
CA LEU A 217 -3.50 1.06 13.97
C LEU A 217 -3.48 0.24 15.27
N ALA A 218 -4.46 0.43 16.15
CA ALA A 218 -4.62 -0.39 17.34
C ALA A 218 -4.85 -1.87 16.99
N ALA A 219 -5.70 -2.13 15.97
CA ALA A 219 -5.92 -3.49 15.45
C ALA A 219 -4.64 -4.10 14.87
N HIS A 220 -3.83 -3.30 14.17
CA HIS A 220 -2.53 -3.76 13.69
C HIS A 220 -1.62 -4.21 14.84
N VAL A 221 -1.48 -3.41 15.91
CA VAL A 221 -0.65 -3.77 17.07
C VAL A 221 -1.15 -5.06 17.73
N LEU A 222 -2.45 -5.18 17.96
CA LEU A 222 -3.05 -6.40 18.54
C LEU A 222 -2.85 -7.60 17.61
N GLY A 223 -3.11 -7.43 16.31
CA GLY A 223 -2.92 -8.47 15.30
C GLY A 223 -1.46 -8.89 15.15
N TYR A 224 -0.52 -7.93 15.20
CA TYR A 224 0.92 -8.24 15.22
C TYR A 224 1.26 -9.17 16.39
N ASN A 225 0.82 -8.82 17.59
CA ASN A 225 1.07 -9.61 18.80
C ASN A 225 0.46 -11.03 18.66
N GLY A 226 -0.79 -11.13 18.20
CA GLY A 226 -1.46 -12.42 18.00
C GLY A 226 -0.79 -13.29 16.93
N ILE A 227 -0.44 -12.70 15.79
CA ILE A 227 0.28 -13.41 14.72
C ILE A 227 1.64 -13.91 15.21
N LYS A 228 2.41 -13.06 15.91
CA LYS A 228 3.71 -13.47 16.46
C LYS A 228 3.61 -14.53 17.54
N ALA A 229 2.52 -14.57 18.30
CA ALA A 229 2.27 -15.65 19.26
C ALA A 229 2.01 -17.00 18.57
N LEU A 230 1.29 -17.01 17.44
CA LEU A 230 0.98 -18.21 16.65
C LEU A 230 2.14 -18.63 15.74
N GLN A 231 2.84 -17.64 15.15
CA GLN A 231 3.88 -17.85 14.14
C GLN A 231 5.06 -16.87 14.37
N PRO A 232 5.97 -17.13 15.33
CA PRO A 232 7.02 -16.19 15.75
C PRO A 232 7.94 -15.72 14.62
N GLU A 233 8.24 -16.60 13.65
CA GLU A 233 9.17 -16.33 12.55
C GLU A 233 8.49 -15.65 11.34
N SER A 234 7.20 -15.38 11.41
CA SER A 234 6.50 -14.70 10.32
C SER A 234 6.99 -13.27 10.16
N VAL A 235 6.88 -12.74 8.95
CA VAL A 235 7.08 -11.31 8.65
C VAL A 235 5.72 -10.62 8.66
N VAL A 236 5.56 -9.63 9.53
CA VAL A 236 4.29 -8.92 9.74
C VAL A 236 4.49 -7.42 9.55
N THR A 237 3.64 -6.80 8.75
CA THR A 237 3.66 -5.37 8.48
C THR A 237 2.26 -4.80 8.22
N THR A 238 2.17 -3.49 8.09
CA THR A 238 1.06 -2.74 7.47
C THR A 238 1.67 -1.74 6.50
N ASN A 239 0.94 -1.31 5.48
CA ASN A 239 1.45 -0.47 4.40
C ASN A 239 0.63 0.82 4.26
N PRO A 240 1.04 1.92 4.89
CA PRO A 240 0.43 3.22 4.60
C PRO A 240 0.69 3.64 3.15
N TYR A 241 -0.33 4.21 2.50
CA TYR A 241 -0.14 4.90 1.22
C TYR A 241 0.68 6.17 1.44
N THR A 242 1.65 6.42 0.59
CA THR A 242 2.52 7.59 0.69
C THR A 242 1.83 8.85 0.15
N LEU A 243 1.33 9.68 1.05
CA LEU A 243 0.70 10.97 0.74
C LEU A 243 1.69 12.14 0.80
N SER A 244 2.86 11.92 1.39
CA SER A 244 3.81 12.99 1.77
C SER A 244 3.20 14.03 2.72
N ILE A 245 2.26 13.59 3.55
CA ILE A 245 1.63 14.33 4.64
C ILE A 245 1.85 13.53 5.92
N TYR A 246 2.77 14.00 6.76
CA TYR A 246 3.23 13.30 7.95
C TYR A 246 2.08 12.73 8.80
N GLU A 247 1.06 13.53 9.03
CA GLU A 247 -0.07 13.19 9.89
C GLU A 247 -0.97 12.08 9.31
N LEU A 248 -0.83 11.76 8.04
CA LEU A 248 -1.63 10.74 7.37
C LEU A 248 -0.85 9.47 7.04
N ASP A 249 0.45 9.58 6.80
CA ASP A 249 1.27 8.43 6.42
C ASP A 249 2.37 8.12 7.45
N GLN A 250 3.37 8.97 7.55
CA GLN A 250 4.59 8.69 8.30
C GLN A 250 4.38 8.59 9.81
N ILE A 251 3.37 9.28 10.36
CA ILE A 251 3.02 9.22 11.79
C ILE A 251 2.71 7.78 12.23
N ALA A 252 2.10 6.96 11.36
CA ALA A 252 1.81 5.55 11.67
C ALA A 252 3.11 4.77 11.89
N THR A 253 4.07 4.92 10.97
CA THR A 253 5.36 4.22 11.05
C THR A 253 6.13 4.66 12.28
N ASP A 254 6.28 5.97 12.51
CA ASP A 254 6.99 6.50 13.67
C ASP A 254 6.34 6.07 15.00
N LEU A 255 5.01 6.02 15.06
CA LEU A 255 4.29 5.52 16.23
C LEU A 255 4.56 4.04 16.47
N LEU A 256 4.50 3.20 15.44
CA LEU A 256 4.68 1.75 15.55
C LEU A 256 6.11 1.32 15.89
N VAL A 257 7.12 2.15 15.56
CA VAL A 257 8.53 1.90 15.92
C VAL A 257 8.96 2.59 17.23
N SER A 258 8.11 3.42 17.82
CA SER A 258 8.47 4.26 18.97
C SER A 258 9.02 3.46 20.16
N ARG A 259 8.39 2.35 20.51
CA ARG A 259 8.81 1.50 21.63
C ARG A 259 10.17 0.86 21.41
N GLU A 260 10.47 0.45 20.20
CA GLU A 260 11.80 -0.11 19.85
C GLU A 260 12.91 0.93 19.99
N HIS A 261 12.56 2.22 19.83
CA HIS A 261 13.49 3.33 20.10
C HIS A 261 13.52 3.73 21.58
N GLY A 262 12.86 2.98 22.46
CA GLY A 262 12.82 3.25 23.89
C GLY A 262 11.97 4.48 24.25
N ILE A 263 11.06 4.89 23.38
CA ILE A 263 10.16 6.02 23.60
C ILE A 263 8.94 5.52 24.39
N ASP A 264 8.77 6.06 25.58
CA ASP A 264 7.57 5.80 26.39
C ASP A 264 6.41 6.76 26.05
N ASP A 265 5.23 6.52 26.64
CA ASP A 265 4.05 7.32 26.35
C ASP A 265 4.20 8.80 26.78
N ALA A 266 5.02 9.09 27.78
CA ALA A 266 5.24 10.45 28.26
C ALA A 266 6.04 11.30 27.27
N ASP A 267 6.99 10.69 26.55
CA ASP A 267 7.86 11.36 25.60
C ASP A 267 7.36 11.25 24.15
N LEU A 268 6.35 10.40 23.90
CA LEU A 268 5.85 10.07 22.56
C LEU A 268 5.40 11.29 21.76
N VAL A 269 4.66 12.23 22.36
CA VAL A 269 4.20 13.44 21.67
C VAL A 269 5.39 14.28 21.20
N SER A 270 6.39 14.45 22.05
CA SER A 270 7.61 15.20 21.71
C SER A 270 8.40 14.52 20.60
N TYR A 271 8.53 13.20 20.66
CA TYR A 271 9.16 12.38 19.64
C TYR A 271 8.47 12.54 18.28
N LEU A 272 7.15 12.34 18.20
CA LEU A 272 6.41 12.46 16.94
C LEU A 272 6.47 13.88 16.36
N LEU A 273 6.50 14.92 17.19
CA LEU A 273 6.70 16.29 16.72
C LEU A 273 8.11 16.52 16.14
N GLU A 274 9.13 15.85 16.67
CA GLU A 274 10.47 15.88 16.13
C GLU A 274 10.54 15.15 14.78
N GLN A 275 10.00 13.93 14.71
CA GLN A 275 9.92 13.16 13.47
C GLN A 275 9.18 13.93 12.36
N ARG A 276 8.07 14.58 12.69
CA ARG A 276 7.35 15.46 11.78
C ARG A 276 8.25 16.57 11.20
N ARG A 277 9.06 17.21 12.03
CA ARG A 277 10.00 18.25 11.56
C ARG A 277 11.05 17.67 10.64
N ALA A 278 11.59 16.49 10.99
CA ALA A 278 12.56 15.78 10.19
C ALA A 278 11.99 15.40 8.80
N HIS A 279 10.79 14.84 8.77
CA HIS A 279 10.07 14.48 7.53
C HIS A 279 9.93 15.69 6.59
N TYR A 280 9.37 16.80 7.06
CA TYR A 280 9.20 17.98 6.21
C TYR A 280 10.52 18.66 5.82
N SER A 281 11.55 18.56 6.65
CA SER A 281 12.90 19.00 6.29
C SER A 281 13.52 18.14 5.19
N PHE A 282 13.31 16.83 5.26
CA PHE A 282 13.83 15.86 4.28
C PHE A 282 13.16 15.98 2.90
N LEU A 283 11.84 16.10 2.88
CA LEU A 283 11.11 16.29 1.61
C LEU A 283 11.44 17.63 0.94
N GLY A 284 12.04 18.54 1.69
CA GLY A 284 12.33 19.89 1.24
C GLY A 284 11.11 20.81 1.29
N ASP A 285 11.37 22.07 1.57
CA ASP A 285 10.34 23.13 1.66
C ASP A 285 9.90 23.60 0.28
N GLY A 286 9.41 22.76 -0.62
CA GLY A 286 8.76 23.14 -1.87
C GLY A 286 9.43 24.28 -2.67
N GLY A 287 10.79 24.34 -2.73
CA GLY A 287 11.58 25.31 -3.49
C GLY A 287 11.51 26.78 -3.02
N PRO A 288 12.44 27.60 -3.42
CA PRO A 288 12.45 29.04 -3.09
C PRO A 288 11.35 29.79 -3.84
N GLY A 289 10.56 30.63 -3.14
CA GLY A 289 9.63 31.56 -3.72
C GLY A 289 8.21 31.56 -3.15
N ARG A 290 7.32 32.43 -3.72
CA ARG A 290 5.89 32.55 -3.30
C ARG A 290 5.11 31.23 -3.35
N ARG A 291 5.47 30.31 -4.24
CA ARG A 291 4.84 29.00 -4.39
C ARG A 291 5.08 28.12 -3.18
N GLY A 292 6.32 28.02 -2.72
CA GLY A 292 6.66 27.23 -1.53
C GLY A 292 6.03 27.78 -0.24
N THR A 293 5.80 29.12 -0.15
CA THR A 293 5.15 29.72 1.01
C THR A 293 3.66 29.36 1.09
N LEU A 294 2.95 29.39 -0.05
CA LEU A 294 1.53 28.99 -0.11
C LEU A 294 1.37 27.50 0.15
N GLU A 295 2.23 26.67 -0.43
CA GLU A 295 2.23 25.23 -0.20
C GLU A 295 2.48 24.89 1.27
N ARG A 296 3.46 25.51 1.92
CA ARG A 296 3.68 25.40 3.37
C ARG A 296 2.46 25.81 4.20
N PHE A 297 1.78 26.88 3.80
CA PHE A 297 0.57 27.36 4.47
C PHE A 297 -0.58 26.35 4.32
N LEU A 298 -0.82 25.82 3.11
CA LEU A 298 -1.85 24.83 2.85
C LEU A 298 -1.56 23.49 3.56
N ARG A 299 -0.29 23.05 3.58
CA ARG A 299 0.12 21.87 4.36
C ARG A 299 -0.13 22.08 5.87
N ARG A 300 0.12 23.29 6.41
CA ARG A 300 -0.17 23.59 7.81
C ARG A 300 -1.66 23.52 8.12
N ILE A 301 -2.51 24.05 7.24
CA ILE A 301 -3.97 23.95 7.41
C ILE A 301 -4.41 22.50 7.34
N ALA A 302 -3.97 21.74 6.34
CA ALA A 302 -4.27 20.34 6.22
C ALA A 302 -3.82 19.57 7.49
N ALA A 303 -2.58 19.74 7.89
CA ALA A 303 -2.02 19.10 9.07
C ALA A 303 -2.78 19.41 10.38
N SER A 304 -3.38 20.60 10.50
CA SER A 304 -4.19 20.96 11.67
C SER A 304 -5.54 20.25 11.75
N GLN A 305 -5.97 19.59 10.68
CA GLN A 305 -7.25 18.89 10.59
C GLN A 305 -7.08 17.36 10.68
N PHE A 306 -5.85 16.85 10.73
CA PHE A 306 -5.55 15.43 10.68
C PHE A 306 -5.13 14.88 12.06
N PRO A 307 -5.01 13.55 12.20
CA PRO A 307 -4.64 12.91 13.45
C PRO A 307 -3.35 13.48 14.03
N THR A 308 -3.39 13.76 15.31
CA THR A 308 -2.21 14.11 16.11
C THR A 308 -1.88 12.95 17.04
N ALA A 309 -0.69 12.98 17.63
CA ALA A 309 -0.31 12.01 18.66
C ALA A 309 -1.35 11.90 19.79
N GLU A 310 -2.03 13.01 20.12
CA GLU A 310 -3.06 13.05 21.17
C GLU A 310 -4.38 12.38 20.71
N SER A 311 -4.67 12.32 19.41
CA SER A 311 -5.88 11.66 18.89
C SER A 311 -5.73 10.14 18.73
N LEU A 312 -4.48 9.62 18.68
CA LEU A 312 -4.18 8.18 18.53
C LEU A 312 -4.16 7.45 19.88
N LYS A 313 -5.26 7.56 20.64
CA LYS A 313 -5.35 7.10 22.04
C LYS A 313 -5.37 5.59 22.18
N GLU A 314 -6.14 4.91 21.33
CA GLU A 314 -6.28 3.44 21.44
C GLU A 314 -4.99 2.76 20.99
N THR A 315 -4.34 3.25 19.93
CA THR A 315 -3.04 2.74 19.51
C THR A 315 -1.99 2.90 20.61
N ARG A 316 -1.89 4.09 21.21
CA ARG A 316 -0.99 4.35 22.35
C ARG A 316 -1.24 3.41 23.52
N LYS A 317 -2.51 3.20 23.86
CA LYS A 317 -2.92 2.29 24.95
C LYS A 317 -2.48 0.84 24.67
N VAL A 318 -2.73 0.32 23.46
CA VAL A 318 -2.33 -1.06 23.11
C VAL A 318 -0.82 -1.21 22.99
N LEU A 319 -0.12 -0.19 22.49
CA LEU A 319 1.34 -0.15 22.47
C LEU A 319 1.91 -0.23 23.89
N ALA A 320 1.39 0.55 24.82
CA ALA A 320 1.83 0.53 26.22
C ALA A 320 1.61 -0.83 26.91
N GLN A 321 0.64 -1.60 26.45
CA GLN A 321 0.30 -2.94 26.98
C GLN A 321 0.95 -4.09 26.21
N SER A 322 1.56 -3.81 25.06
CA SER A 322 2.17 -4.85 24.21
C SER A 322 3.38 -5.49 24.88
N SER A 323 3.49 -6.81 24.72
CA SER A 323 4.68 -7.58 25.13
C SER A 323 5.84 -7.46 24.16
N HIS A 324 5.61 -6.92 22.98
CA HIS A 324 6.62 -6.68 21.96
C HIS A 324 6.99 -5.20 21.91
N ASP A 325 8.25 -4.89 21.68
CA ASP A 325 8.69 -3.53 21.38
C ASP A 325 8.60 -3.23 19.87
N ARG A 326 8.70 -4.28 19.05
CA ARG A 326 8.59 -4.23 17.60
C ARG A 326 7.16 -4.50 17.13
N HIS A 327 6.66 -3.69 16.18
CA HIS A 327 5.34 -3.87 15.56
C HIS A 327 5.36 -3.75 14.03
N LEU A 328 6.54 -3.65 13.45
CA LEU A 328 6.78 -3.73 12.00
C LEU A 328 8.04 -4.56 11.77
N ASP A 329 7.98 -5.66 11.03
CA ASP A 329 9.19 -6.43 10.66
C ASP A 329 9.88 -5.81 9.44
N VAL A 330 9.10 -5.22 8.54
CA VAL A 330 9.56 -4.50 7.35
C VAL A 330 8.83 -3.16 7.24
N ILE A 331 9.45 -2.18 6.60
CA ILE A 331 8.78 -0.94 6.23
C ILE A 331 8.16 -1.15 4.85
N ALA A 332 6.84 -1.10 4.80
CA ALA A 332 6.08 -1.28 3.58
C ALA A 332 5.65 0.05 2.99
N VAL A 333 5.80 0.22 1.69
CA VAL A 333 5.54 1.46 0.95
C VAL A 333 4.58 1.17 -0.19
N ASP A 334 3.47 1.91 -0.24
CA ASP A 334 2.60 2.01 -1.40
C ASP A 334 2.75 3.41 -1.99
N HIS A 335 3.21 3.49 -3.22
CA HIS A 335 3.48 4.77 -3.88
C HIS A 335 3.09 4.74 -5.35
N TYR A 336 2.26 5.69 -5.75
CA TYR A 336 1.83 5.85 -7.15
C TYR A 336 2.27 7.19 -7.74
N ALA A 337 1.99 8.28 -7.02
CA ALA A 337 2.39 9.63 -7.40
C ALA A 337 2.44 10.53 -6.16
N PRO A 338 3.25 11.60 -6.19
CA PRO A 338 3.43 12.51 -5.05
C PRO A 338 2.22 13.44 -4.89
N ILE A 339 1.16 12.97 -4.25
CA ILE A 339 -0.13 13.68 -4.13
C ILE A 339 0.03 15.08 -3.54
N ALA A 340 0.76 15.21 -2.45
CA ALA A 340 0.90 16.48 -1.76
C ALA A 340 1.69 17.53 -2.55
N ALA A 341 2.59 17.09 -3.43
CA ALA A 341 3.39 17.99 -4.27
C ALA A 341 2.62 18.47 -5.51
N SER A 342 1.73 17.61 -6.07
CA SER A 342 1.04 17.87 -7.32
C SER A 342 -0.37 18.45 -7.16
N HIS A 343 -1.08 18.17 -6.06
CA HIS A 343 -2.50 18.51 -5.87
C HIS A 343 -2.77 19.85 -5.19
N LEU A 344 -1.80 20.42 -4.47
CA LEU A 344 -1.95 21.73 -3.85
C LEU A 344 -1.61 22.88 -4.81
N VAL A 345 -1.88 22.70 -6.10
CA VAL A 345 -1.69 23.76 -7.11
C VAL A 345 -2.84 24.75 -7.01
N VAL A 346 -2.47 26.02 -6.91
CA VAL A 346 -3.42 27.15 -6.89
C VAL A 346 -4.38 27.05 -8.07
N PRO A 347 -5.72 27.20 -7.86
CA PRO A 347 -6.67 27.30 -8.96
C PRO A 347 -6.20 28.33 -9.99
N GLY A 348 -6.04 27.92 -11.24
CA GLY A 348 -5.62 28.81 -12.33
C GLY A 348 -4.25 28.55 -12.94
N ARG A 349 -3.45 27.62 -12.42
CA ARG A 349 -2.21 27.19 -13.06
C ARG A 349 -2.26 25.72 -13.44
N GLN A 350 -1.87 25.46 -14.66
CA GLN A 350 -1.68 24.09 -15.17
C GLN A 350 -0.43 23.49 -14.52
N SER A 351 -0.52 22.22 -14.06
CA SER A 351 0.66 21.39 -13.85
C SER A 351 1.45 21.29 -15.17
N ALA A 352 2.68 20.79 -15.15
CA ALA A 352 3.49 20.62 -16.35
C ALA A 352 2.74 19.90 -17.51
N GLY A 353 1.71 19.11 -17.20
CA GLY A 353 0.80 18.46 -18.16
C GLY A 353 -0.50 19.22 -18.45
N GLY A 354 -0.66 20.48 -18.05
CA GLY A 354 -1.81 21.30 -18.42
C GLY A 354 -3.07 21.10 -17.58
N ARG A 355 -2.99 20.56 -16.36
CA ARG A 355 -4.16 20.13 -15.58
C ARG A 355 -4.47 21.02 -14.37
N TRP A 356 -5.76 21.22 -14.15
CA TRP A 356 -6.33 21.78 -12.95
C TRP A 356 -6.56 20.68 -11.90
N TRP A 357 -6.42 21.01 -10.62
CA TRP A 357 -6.92 20.16 -9.56
C TRP A 357 -8.42 19.95 -9.73
N ASN A 358 -8.83 18.70 -9.88
CA ASN A 358 -10.21 18.29 -9.92
C ASN A 358 -10.44 17.31 -8.77
N PRO A 359 -11.18 17.69 -7.72
CA PRO A 359 -11.47 16.82 -6.58
C PRO A 359 -12.25 15.56 -6.95
N GLY A 360 -12.84 15.52 -8.13
CA GLY A 360 -13.48 14.31 -8.69
C GLY A 360 -12.56 13.44 -9.54
N ARG A 361 -11.27 13.78 -9.67
CA ARG A 361 -10.28 12.90 -10.30
C ARG A 361 -9.68 11.99 -9.26
N ALA A 362 -9.62 10.74 -9.64
CA ALA A 362 -8.96 9.74 -8.86
C ALA A 362 -7.46 10.05 -8.70
N LEU A 363 -6.94 9.77 -7.52
CA LEU A 363 -5.55 10.03 -7.12
C LEU A 363 -4.52 9.39 -8.05
N TRP A 364 -4.87 8.31 -8.74
CA TRP A 364 -4.05 7.54 -9.67
C TRP A 364 -3.85 8.15 -11.06
N ASP A 365 -4.42 9.31 -11.34
CA ASP A 365 -4.24 10.00 -12.63
C ASP A 365 -3.03 10.95 -12.67
N ASP A 366 -2.32 11.05 -11.57
CA ASP A 366 -1.22 11.99 -11.44
C ASP A 366 0.01 11.57 -12.22
N GLU A 367 0.82 12.58 -12.53
CA GLU A 367 2.07 12.40 -13.25
C GLU A 367 3.07 11.64 -12.35
N PRO A 368 3.62 10.50 -12.81
CA PRO A 368 4.64 9.77 -12.08
C PRO A 368 5.89 10.61 -11.83
N ASP A 369 6.47 10.46 -10.66
CA ASP A 369 7.72 11.14 -10.26
C ASP A 369 8.71 10.14 -9.64
N PRO A 370 9.56 9.50 -10.46
CA PRO A 370 10.55 8.55 -9.98
C PRO A 370 11.58 9.14 -9.01
N ALA A 371 11.87 10.45 -9.11
CA ALA A 371 12.79 11.13 -8.20
C ALA A 371 12.18 11.31 -6.81
N MET A 372 10.87 11.61 -6.73
CA MET A 372 10.16 11.63 -5.46
C MET A 372 10.02 10.22 -4.89
N PHE A 373 9.79 9.22 -5.73
CA PHE A 373 9.74 7.82 -5.28
C PHE A 373 11.08 7.38 -4.68
N LEU A 374 12.22 7.76 -5.26
CA LEU A 374 13.54 7.53 -4.66
C LEU A 374 13.63 8.15 -3.26
N LYS A 375 13.20 9.40 -3.08
CA LYS A 375 13.18 10.04 -1.75
C LYS A 375 12.31 9.30 -0.75
N VAL A 376 11.16 8.80 -1.16
CA VAL A 376 10.29 7.98 -0.30
C VAL A 376 10.99 6.71 0.16
N LEU A 377 11.72 6.03 -0.74
CA LEU A 377 12.50 4.84 -0.39
C LEU A 377 13.66 5.18 0.56
N GLU A 378 14.37 6.30 0.33
CA GLU A 378 15.43 6.77 1.21
C GLU A 378 14.89 7.14 2.61
N GLU A 379 13.70 7.74 2.68
CA GLU A 379 13.04 8.00 3.95
C GLU A 379 12.65 6.71 4.67
N ALA A 380 12.12 5.72 3.95
CA ALA A 380 11.84 4.39 4.51
C ALA A 380 13.13 3.70 5.02
N GLY A 381 14.25 3.88 4.34
CA GLY A 381 15.55 3.34 4.73
C GLY A 381 16.09 3.87 6.07
N ARG A 382 15.64 5.05 6.55
CA ARG A 382 16.08 5.61 7.83
C ARG A 382 15.74 4.74 9.05
N TYR A 383 14.74 3.87 8.92
CA TYR A 383 14.36 2.92 9.97
C TYR A 383 15.30 1.71 10.08
N GLN A 384 16.31 1.59 9.20
CA GLN A 384 17.31 0.52 9.21
C GLN A 384 16.68 -0.88 9.22
N ARG A 385 15.65 -1.06 8.41
CA ARG A 385 14.89 -2.30 8.22
C ARG A 385 14.73 -2.61 6.75
N PRO A 386 14.41 -3.87 6.42
CA PRO A 386 13.97 -4.21 5.08
C PRO A 386 12.82 -3.32 4.62
N VAL A 387 12.88 -2.88 3.36
CA VAL A 387 11.83 -2.09 2.72
C VAL A 387 11.17 -2.93 1.65
N TRP A 388 9.83 -2.98 1.67
CA TRP A 388 9.03 -3.60 0.63
C TRP A 388 8.19 -2.53 -0.09
N VAL A 389 8.31 -2.45 -1.41
CA VAL A 389 7.37 -1.68 -2.23
C VAL A 389 6.17 -2.59 -2.52
N LEU A 390 5.14 -2.55 -1.68
CA LEU A 390 4.00 -3.47 -1.77
C LEU A 390 2.99 -3.08 -2.84
N GLU A 391 2.97 -1.79 -3.24
CA GLU A 391 2.19 -1.34 -4.38
C GLU A 391 2.90 -0.19 -5.10
N ASN A 392 3.03 -0.35 -6.41
CA ASN A 392 3.48 0.70 -7.31
C ASN A 392 2.90 0.46 -8.70
N GLY A 393 2.28 1.48 -9.28
CA GLY A 393 1.61 1.34 -10.57
C GLY A 393 1.16 2.67 -11.15
N MET A 394 0.68 2.65 -12.37
CA MET A 394 0.03 3.79 -12.99
C MET A 394 -1.22 3.35 -13.77
N SER A 395 -2.23 4.20 -13.78
CA SER A 395 -3.46 3.91 -14.50
C SER A 395 -3.42 4.40 -15.95
N ASN A 396 -4.05 3.61 -16.82
CA ASN A 396 -4.67 4.05 -18.06
C ASN A 396 -6.18 4.14 -17.86
N ARG A 397 -6.94 4.55 -18.88
CA ARG A 397 -8.41 4.61 -18.80
C ARG A 397 -9.07 3.91 -19.95
N VAL A 398 -10.17 3.21 -19.64
CA VAL A 398 -11.09 2.68 -20.65
C VAL A 398 -12.50 3.20 -20.34
N ARG A 399 -13.09 3.94 -21.27
CA ARG A 399 -14.47 4.45 -21.17
C ARG A 399 -15.26 3.94 -22.35
N ARG A 400 -16.42 3.33 -22.10
CA ARG A 400 -17.32 2.81 -23.14
C ARG A 400 -16.56 1.94 -24.16
N GLY A 401 -15.73 1.01 -23.67
CA GLY A 401 -14.92 0.12 -24.50
C GLY A 401 -13.79 0.78 -25.30
N ARG A 402 -13.50 2.07 -25.06
CA ARG A 402 -12.44 2.81 -25.74
C ARG A 402 -11.30 3.16 -24.77
N SER A 403 -10.09 2.79 -25.15
CA SER A 403 -8.88 3.12 -24.39
C SER A 403 -8.42 4.55 -24.63
N TYR A 404 -7.91 5.19 -23.57
CA TYR A 404 -7.39 6.55 -23.61
C TYR A 404 -5.99 6.57 -23.02
N GLY A 405 -5.04 7.04 -23.81
CA GLY A 405 -3.68 7.30 -23.36
C GLY A 405 -3.64 8.40 -22.29
N ARG A 406 -2.60 8.38 -21.51
CA ARG A 406 -2.32 9.41 -20.49
C ARG A 406 -1.97 10.73 -21.19
N MET A 407 -2.35 11.86 -20.54
CA MET A 407 -2.06 13.19 -21.09
C MET A 407 -0.57 13.56 -20.94
N ASP A 408 0.15 12.95 -20.00
CA ASP A 408 1.61 13.08 -19.83
C ASP A 408 2.39 12.23 -20.83
N GLY A 409 1.71 11.42 -21.65
CA GLY A 409 2.34 10.54 -22.63
C GLY A 409 3.11 9.36 -22.03
N MET A 410 3.02 9.15 -20.71
CA MET A 410 3.69 8.02 -20.04
C MET A 410 3.11 6.70 -20.51
N GLN A 411 3.98 5.78 -20.89
CA GLN A 411 3.66 4.40 -21.20
C GLN A 411 4.09 3.47 -20.08
N ARG A 412 3.38 2.38 -19.85
CA ARG A 412 3.66 1.47 -18.71
C ARG A 412 5.06 0.83 -18.80
N PRO A 413 5.58 0.40 -19.94
CA PRO A 413 6.97 -0.08 -20.03
C PRO A 413 8.01 0.93 -19.55
N ARG A 414 7.84 2.19 -19.90
CA ARG A 414 8.72 3.27 -19.46
C ARG A 414 8.56 3.55 -17.96
N TYR A 415 7.31 3.59 -17.46
CA TYR A 415 7.02 3.73 -16.04
C TYR A 415 7.75 2.67 -15.20
N LEU A 416 7.66 1.40 -15.61
CA LEU A 416 8.33 0.29 -14.93
C LEU A 416 9.86 0.48 -14.91
N ALA A 417 10.46 0.87 -16.04
CA ALA A 417 11.89 1.11 -16.13
C ALA A 417 12.37 2.26 -15.23
N GLU A 418 11.62 3.36 -15.17
CA GLU A 418 11.95 4.52 -14.33
C GLU A 418 11.77 4.23 -12.84
N HIS A 419 10.69 3.53 -12.42
CA HIS A 419 10.46 3.24 -11.02
C HIS A 419 11.37 2.14 -10.48
N LEU A 420 11.69 1.11 -11.27
CA LEU A 420 12.71 0.14 -10.89
C LEU A 420 14.13 0.74 -10.92
N GLY A 421 14.37 1.76 -11.74
CA GLY A 421 15.57 2.57 -11.66
C GLY A 421 15.71 3.31 -10.31
N ALA A 422 14.61 3.84 -9.79
CA ALA A 422 14.58 4.43 -8.45
C ALA A 422 14.85 3.40 -7.35
N VAL A 423 14.30 2.18 -7.46
CA VAL A 423 14.58 1.07 -6.52
C VAL A 423 16.07 0.71 -6.52
N VAL A 424 16.68 0.53 -7.70
CA VAL A 424 18.11 0.22 -7.81
C VAL A 424 18.97 1.36 -7.26
N SER A 425 18.59 2.61 -7.51
CA SER A 425 19.27 3.78 -6.95
C SER A 425 19.18 3.82 -5.41
N ALA A 426 18.01 3.52 -4.82
CA ALA A 426 17.83 3.42 -3.39
C ALA A 426 18.73 2.32 -2.76
N ILE A 427 18.80 1.15 -3.39
CA ILE A 427 19.69 0.05 -2.96
C ILE A 427 21.15 0.49 -2.98
N ARG A 428 21.60 1.14 -4.05
CA ARG A 428 22.96 1.69 -4.15
C ARG A 428 23.25 2.75 -3.10
N ASN A 429 22.22 3.50 -2.69
CA ASN A 429 22.31 4.49 -1.60
C ASN A 429 22.22 3.86 -0.20
N GLY A 430 22.20 2.52 -0.10
CA GLY A 430 22.24 1.77 1.15
C GLY A 430 20.88 1.43 1.76
N VAL A 431 19.79 1.62 1.05
CA VAL A 431 18.46 1.19 1.50
C VAL A 431 18.29 -0.31 1.24
N ASP A 432 17.89 -1.06 2.25
CA ASP A 432 17.65 -2.52 2.15
C ASP A 432 16.28 -2.80 1.51
N VAL A 433 16.14 -2.51 0.21
CA VAL A 433 14.90 -2.83 -0.52
C VAL A 433 14.94 -4.30 -0.93
N GLN A 434 13.99 -5.09 -0.43
CA GLN A 434 13.94 -6.54 -0.61
C GLN A 434 12.84 -7.03 -1.54
N GLY A 435 11.96 -6.14 -2.05
CA GLY A 435 10.94 -6.55 -3.00
C GLY A 435 10.15 -5.39 -3.58
N PHE A 436 9.56 -5.68 -4.74
CA PHE A 436 8.72 -4.74 -5.50
C PHE A 436 7.52 -5.47 -6.08
N TRP A 437 6.31 -4.99 -5.77
CA TRP A 437 5.03 -5.51 -6.26
C TRP A 437 4.32 -4.47 -7.11
N HIS A 438 4.17 -4.78 -8.39
CA HIS A 438 3.41 -3.92 -9.30
C HIS A 438 1.91 -4.04 -9.05
N TRP A 439 1.21 -2.93 -8.94
CA TRP A 439 -0.24 -2.89 -8.99
C TRP A 439 -0.67 -2.70 -10.44
N THR A 440 -1.18 -3.70 -11.23
CA THR A 440 -1.57 -5.05 -10.79
C THR A 440 -1.33 -6.02 -11.97
N LEU A 441 -1.64 -7.30 -11.83
CA LEU A 441 -1.40 -8.29 -12.91
C LEU A 441 -2.32 -8.06 -14.13
N ILE A 442 -3.63 -8.03 -13.89
CA ILE A 442 -4.69 -7.91 -14.91
C ILE A 442 -5.58 -6.74 -14.51
N ASP A 443 -6.06 -5.97 -15.50
CA ASP A 443 -7.05 -4.92 -15.26
C ASP A 443 -8.22 -5.46 -14.45
N ASN A 444 -8.57 -4.79 -13.37
CA ASN A 444 -9.55 -5.24 -12.41
C ASN A 444 -10.57 -4.16 -12.02
N TYR A 445 -11.34 -4.37 -10.98
CA TYR A 445 -12.30 -3.43 -10.42
C TYR A 445 -11.58 -2.43 -9.51
N GLU A 446 -11.67 -1.13 -9.82
CA GLU A 446 -11.00 -0.07 -9.07
C GLU A 446 -11.99 0.71 -8.22
N TRP A 447 -12.37 0.13 -7.07
CA TRP A 447 -13.14 0.76 -5.99
C TRP A 447 -14.37 1.57 -6.48
N GLY A 448 -15.24 0.92 -7.21
CA GLY A 448 -16.48 1.51 -7.72
C GLY A 448 -16.48 1.76 -9.22
N SER A 449 -15.42 1.38 -9.95
CA SER A 449 -15.37 1.56 -11.41
C SER A 449 -14.42 0.57 -12.09
N TYR A 450 -14.72 0.30 -13.36
CA TYR A 450 -13.82 -0.39 -14.27
C TYR A 450 -13.11 0.55 -15.26
N GLU A 451 -13.24 1.87 -15.12
CA GLU A 451 -12.56 2.82 -16.01
C GLU A 451 -11.04 2.85 -15.84
N PRO A 452 -10.48 2.92 -14.61
CA PRO A 452 -9.04 2.87 -14.40
C PRO A 452 -8.49 1.48 -14.73
N ARG A 453 -7.29 1.46 -15.34
CA ARG A 453 -6.62 0.23 -15.78
C ARG A 453 -5.17 0.25 -15.37
N PHE A 454 -4.80 -0.69 -14.51
CA PHE A 454 -3.45 -0.81 -13.95
C PHE A 454 -2.71 -2.06 -14.41
N GLY A 455 -3.41 -2.99 -15.05
CA GLY A 455 -2.89 -4.30 -15.38
C GLY A 455 -1.66 -4.30 -16.29
N LEU A 456 -0.73 -5.22 -16.04
CA LEU A 456 0.29 -5.60 -17.00
C LEU A 456 -0.37 -6.25 -18.24
N PHE A 457 -1.50 -6.91 -17.99
CA PHE A 457 -2.39 -7.48 -19.01
C PHE A 457 -3.74 -6.76 -18.98
N GLY A 458 -4.27 -6.44 -20.14
CA GLY A 458 -5.60 -5.84 -20.27
C GLY A 458 -6.73 -6.86 -20.10
N MET A 459 -7.95 -6.35 -19.83
CA MET A 459 -9.17 -7.15 -19.73
C MET A 459 -10.27 -6.59 -20.62
N GLU A 460 -10.71 -7.37 -21.62
CA GLU A 460 -11.88 -7.05 -22.44
C GLU A 460 -13.16 -7.61 -21.81
N ARG A 461 -13.78 -6.81 -20.95
CA ARG A 461 -14.98 -7.21 -20.21
C ARG A 461 -16.18 -7.51 -21.10
N GLU A 462 -16.41 -6.69 -22.14
CA GLU A 462 -17.50 -6.84 -23.10
C GLU A 462 -17.39 -8.10 -23.97
N ARG A 463 -16.21 -8.74 -23.96
CA ARG A 463 -15.91 -9.95 -24.74
C ARG A 463 -15.70 -11.19 -23.85
N GLY A 464 -16.49 -11.30 -22.78
CA GLY A 464 -16.46 -12.45 -21.88
C GLY A 464 -15.23 -12.50 -20.97
N LEU A 465 -14.78 -11.36 -20.48
CA LEU A 465 -13.63 -11.26 -19.57
C LEU A 465 -12.34 -11.81 -20.20
N ARG A 466 -12.11 -11.54 -21.47
CA ARG A 466 -10.92 -12.02 -22.17
C ARG A 466 -9.69 -11.22 -21.73
N VAL A 467 -8.71 -11.91 -21.18
CA VAL A 467 -7.41 -11.33 -20.86
C VAL A 467 -6.57 -11.18 -22.13
N THR A 468 -6.06 -9.98 -22.40
CA THR A 468 -5.20 -9.66 -23.54
C THR A 468 -3.73 -9.91 -23.24
N GLN A 469 -2.87 -9.97 -24.27
CA GLN A 469 -1.41 -10.14 -24.11
C GLN A 469 -0.71 -8.82 -23.75
N HIS A 470 -1.34 -7.69 -24.06
CA HIS A 470 -0.85 -6.34 -23.83
C HIS A 470 -1.75 -5.63 -22.84
N ASP A 471 -1.30 -4.50 -22.31
CA ASP A 471 -2.12 -3.66 -21.44
C ASP A 471 -3.30 -3.02 -22.20
N SER A 472 -4.12 -2.24 -21.55
CA SER A 472 -5.31 -1.62 -22.12
C SER A 472 -5.05 -0.62 -23.25
N LEU A 473 -3.81 -0.15 -23.42
CA LEU A 473 -3.38 0.71 -24.53
C LEU A 473 -2.74 -0.06 -25.67
N GLY A 474 -2.42 -1.34 -25.47
CA GLY A 474 -1.72 -2.17 -26.44
C GLY A 474 -0.21 -2.19 -26.23
N ASP A 475 0.30 -1.66 -25.10
CA ASP A 475 1.70 -1.70 -24.77
C ASP A 475 2.09 -3.09 -24.23
N ASP A 476 3.31 -3.58 -24.58
CA ASP A 476 3.88 -4.84 -24.07
C ASP A 476 4.43 -4.64 -22.65
N ALA A 477 3.55 -4.34 -21.69
CA ALA A 477 3.91 -4.06 -20.32
C ALA A 477 4.44 -5.30 -19.58
N ALA A 478 3.81 -6.45 -19.78
CA ALA A 478 4.21 -7.72 -19.17
C ALA A 478 5.59 -8.18 -19.69
N GLY A 479 5.81 -8.13 -21.01
CA GLY A 479 7.12 -8.45 -21.60
C GLY A 479 8.21 -7.45 -21.21
N ALA A 480 7.88 -6.18 -21.06
CA ALA A 480 8.82 -5.18 -20.54
C ALA A 480 9.22 -5.50 -19.10
N PHE A 481 8.27 -5.82 -18.22
CA PHE A 481 8.57 -6.19 -16.84
C PHE A 481 9.45 -7.45 -16.79
N GLN A 482 9.12 -8.47 -17.59
CA GLN A 482 9.95 -9.68 -17.71
C GLN A 482 11.39 -9.37 -18.12
N ARG A 483 11.59 -8.52 -19.15
CA ARG A 483 12.94 -8.10 -19.60
C ARG A 483 13.70 -7.33 -18.52
N ILE A 484 13.01 -6.46 -17.77
CA ILE A 484 13.63 -5.71 -16.67
C ILE A 484 14.08 -6.68 -15.58
N ILE A 485 13.22 -7.61 -15.14
CA ILE A 485 13.56 -8.62 -14.13
C ILE A 485 14.80 -9.41 -14.55
N ALA A 486 14.80 -9.94 -15.78
CA ALA A 486 15.90 -10.73 -16.29
C ALA A 486 17.21 -9.92 -16.38
N GLY A 487 17.13 -8.67 -16.86
CA GLY A 487 18.29 -7.78 -16.98
C GLY A 487 18.88 -7.42 -15.62
N LEU A 488 18.04 -7.08 -14.63
CA LEU A 488 18.51 -6.74 -13.29
C LEU A 488 19.24 -7.90 -12.60
N HIS A 489 18.77 -9.14 -12.77
CA HIS A 489 19.47 -10.34 -12.28
C HIS A 489 20.79 -10.59 -12.98
N GLN A 490 20.93 -10.15 -14.25
CA GLN A 490 22.17 -10.28 -15.05
C GLN A 490 23.12 -9.08 -14.87
N GLY A 491 22.75 -8.07 -14.08
CA GLY A 491 23.55 -6.86 -13.89
C GLY A 491 23.45 -5.85 -15.04
N ASP A 492 22.48 -6.02 -15.94
CA ASP A 492 22.25 -5.11 -17.06
C ASP A 492 21.43 -3.89 -16.64
N SER A 493 22.11 -2.77 -16.41
CA SER A 493 21.47 -1.51 -16.06
C SER A 493 20.79 -0.81 -17.25
N SER A 494 20.97 -1.28 -18.48
CA SER A 494 20.35 -0.66 -19.66
C SER A 494 18.83 -0.89 -19.73
N VAL A 495 18.30 -1.83 -18.93
CA VAL A 495 16.88 -2.15 -18.86
C VAL A 495 16.08 -1.19 -17.97
N ILE A 496 16.75 -0.30 -17.22
CA ILE A 496 16.15 0.69 -16.32
C ILE A 496 16.56 2.11 -16.68
N VAL A 497 15.83 3.08 -16.13
CA VAL A 497 16.15 4.51 -16.24
C VAL A 497 16.30 5.05 -14.82
N GLU A 498 17.51 5.41 -14.44
CA GLU A 498 17.75 5.99 -13.12
C GLU A 498 17.23 7.44 -13.07
N PRO A 499 16.60 7.85 -11.96
CA PRO A 499 16.10 9.21 -11.83
C PRO A 499 17.26 10.20 -11.83
N SER A 500 17.18 11.22 -12.67
CA SER A 500 18.11 12.35 -12.61
C SER A 500 17.80 13.17 -11.38
N MET A 501 18.74 13.25 -10.43
CA MET A 501 18.65 14.19 -9.32
C MET A 501 18.78 15.60 -9.91
N HIS A 502 17.65 16.30 -10.04
CA HIS A 502 17.72 17.73 -10.32
C HIS A 502 18.28 18.42 -9.07
N THR A 503 19.55 18.83 -9.13
CA THR A 503 20.26 19.63 -8.13
C THR A 503 19.60 20.99 -7.93
#